data_fc815cc11506b62a1fba782448451ccd
#
_entry.id   fc815cc11506b62a1fba782448451ccd
#
_cell.length_a   1.000
_cell.length_b   1.000
_cell.length_c   1.000
_cell.angle_alpha   90.00
_cell.angle_beta   90.00
_cell.angle_gamma   90.00
#
_symmetry.space_group_name_H-M   'P 1'
#
loop_
_entity.id
_entity.type
_entity.pdbx_description
1 polymer ?
#
loop_
_entity_poly.entity_id
_entity_poly.type
_entity_poly.pdbx_seq_one_letter_code
_entity_poly.pdbx_strand_id
1 'polypeptide(L)'
;MEIRRKTIRLNDLVEGYVDKGNEGVEGLSGTLDIRPPYQREFVYGDDRQQAVVDSVISGFPLGIMYWVDREDGTYEVLDGQQRILSICNFHNRGFSLKHSGKPIYFDGMTSEEQEAFLSYELDVYVCSGTEREKLEWFERINVIGVPLTKQELRNAAYTGPWLSSAKSYFSKDKAAVDKYSNYLNGSKNRQEWLETAIEWKSHEEYGKLNIEQYMADHQQDENADELWKYFFRVMNWVESIFKKYRSLMKGIDWGILYKEHWEQVRTLEPEEVEKEVSWLVQHPDVKVKKGIYE
;
A
#
# COMPACT_ATOMS: atom_id res chain seq x y z
N MET A 1 -13.52 -14.35 -18.55
CA MET A 1 -13.84 -14.06 -17.11
C MET A 1 -15.32 -14.32 -16.86
N GLU A 2 -15.66 -15.07 -15.83
CA GLU A 2 -17.03 -15.30 -15.36
C GLU A 2 -17.27 -14.49 -14.09
N ILE A 3 -18.47 -13.95 -13.90
CA ILE A 3 -18.84 -13.16 -12.72
C ILE A 3 -20.14 -13.74 -12.16
N ARG A 4 -20.11 -14.10 -10.87
CA ARG A 4 -21.27 -14.63 -10.13
C ARG A 4 -21.61 -13.70 -8.96
N ARG A 5 -22.88 -13.36 -8.77
CA ARG A 5 -23.34 -12.65 -7.58
C ARG A 5 -23.47 -13.60 -6.41
N LYS A 6 -22.96 -13.22 -5.27
CA LYS A 6 -23.15 -13.85 -3.96
C LYS A 6 -23.61 -12.83 -2.95
N THR A 7 -24.38 -13.27 -1.98
CA THR A 7 -24.74 -12.52 -0.78
C THR A 7 -23.99 -13.13 0.40
N ILE A 8 -23.29 -12.33 1.17
CA ILE A 8 -22.49 -12.76 2.32
C ILE A 8 -23.01 -12.05 3.57
N ARG A 9 -23.44 -12.80 4.57
CA ARG A 9 -23.84 -12.25 5.87
C ARG A 9 -22.61 -11.83 6.67
N LEU A 10 -22.73 -10.76 7.46
CA LEU A 10 -21.63 -10.34 8.31
C LEU A 10 -21.27 -11.39 9.35
N ASN A 11 -22.26 -12.15 9.86
CA ASN A 11 -21.98 -13.28 10.75
C ASN A 11 -20.97 -14.26 10.15
N ASP A 12 -21.16 -14.63 8.87
CA ASP A 12 -20.28 -15.57 8.18
C ASP A 12 -18.91 -14.90 7.87
N LEU A 13 -18.93 -13.61 7.53
CA LEU A 13 -17.71 -12.85 7.21
C LEU A 13 -16.76 -12.75 8.41
N VAL A 14 -17.29 -12.45 9.60
CA VAL A 14 -16.48 -12.25 10.82
C VAL A 14 -16.06 -13.55 11.47
N GLU A 15 -16.71 -14.66 11.10
CA GLU A 15 -16.32 -15.98 11.60
C GLU A 15 -14.89 -16.31 11.14
N GLY A 16 -14.03 -16.65 12.11
CA GLY A 16 -12.63 -16.95 11.84
C GLY A 16 -11.81 -15.75 11.38
N TYR A 17 -12.28 -14.51 11.59
CA TYR A 17 -11.50 -13.31 11.28
C TYR A 17 -10.22 -13.26 12.11
N VAL A 18 -9.08 -13.15 11.42
CA VAL A 18 -7.76 -13.01 12.03
C VAL A 18 -6.96 -11.97 11.26
N ASP A 19 -6.51 -10.93 11.95
CA ASP A 19 -5.50 -10.01 11.43
C ASP A 19 -4.12 -10.47 11.91
N LYS A 20 -3.34 -11.02 10.98
CA LYS A 20 -1.97 -11.50 11.21
C LYS A 20 -0.92 -10.39 11.00
N GLY A 21 -1.34 -9.14 11.00
CA GLY A 21 -0.48 -8.01 10.72
C GLY A 21 0.11 -8.11 9.32
N ASN A 22 1.44 -8.11 9.22
CA ASN A 22 2.14 -8.14 7.94
C ASN A 22 1.92 -9.41 7.10
N GLU A 23 1.42 -10.48 7.71
CA GLU A 23 1.20 -11.77 7.04
C GLU A 23 -0.17 -11.87 6.33
N GLY A 24 -1.02 -10.85 6.48
CA GLY A 24 -2.31 -10.79 5.82
C GLY A 24 -3.49 -10.74 6.79
N VAL A 25 -4.69 -10.70 6.24
CA VAL A 25 -5.95 -10.70 7.01
C VAL A 25 -6.91 -11.69 6.39
N GLU A 26 -7.44 -12.57 7.21
CA GLU A 26 -8.35 -13.63 6.79
C GLU A 26 -9.72 -13.44 7.43
N GLY A 27 -10.76 -13.92 6.78
CA GLY A 27 -12.13 -13.99 7.28
C GLY A 27 -12.89 -15.17 6.67
N LEU A 28 -14.21 -15.23 6.90
CA LEU A 28 -15.07 -16.29 6.36
C LEU A 28 -14.51 -17.68 6.67
N SER A 29 -14.23 -17.93 7.97
CA SER A 29 -13.64 -19.19 8.46
C SER A 29 -12.28 -19.53 7.78
N GLY A 30 -11.48 -18.53 7.42
CA GLY A 30 -10.17 -18.69 6.79
C GLY A 30 -10.22 -18.92 5.27
N THR A 31 -11.40 -18.84 4.65
CA THR A 31 -11.54 -19.03 3.19
C THR A 31 -11.48 -17.73 2.40
N LEU A 32 -11.48 -16.56 3.07
CA LEU A 32 -11.38 -15.26 2.43
C LEU A 32 -10.06 -14.56 2.84
N ASP A 33 -9.20 -14.31 1.87
CA ASP A 33 -8.06 -13.41 2.02
C ASP A 33 -8.55 -11.97 1.82
N ILE A 34 -8.70 -11.24 2.93
CA ILE A 34 -9.22 -9.87 2.93
C ILE A 34 -8.14 -8.90 2.48
N ARG A 35 -6.87 -9.18 2.78
CA ARG A 35 -5.75 -8.33 2.41
C ARG A 35 -4.65 -9.12 1.69
N PRO A 36 -4.83 -9.40 0.40
CA PRO A 36 -3.80 -10.02 -0.43
C PRO A 36 -2.49 -9.22 -0.44
N PRO A 37 -1.32 -9.85 -0.67
CA PRO A 37 -0.01 -9.20 -0.61
C PRO A 37 0.15 -7.98 -1.52
N TYR A 38 -0.55 -7.93 -2.65
CA TYR A 38 -0.48 -6.81 -3.58
C TYR A 38 -1.34 -5.61 -3.17
N GLN A 39 -2.35 -5.80 -2.30
CA GLN A 39 -3.20 -4.70 -1.86
C GLN A 39 -2.52 -3.84 -0.79
N ARG A 40 -2.98 -2.60 -0.69
CA ARG A 40 -2.49 -1.62 0.30
C ARG A 40 -2.91 -1.98 1.72
N GLU A 41 -2.19 -1.41 2.66
CA GLU A 41 -2.56 -1.46 4.07
C GLU A 41 -3.88 -0.73 4.33
N PHE A 42 -4.46 -0.94 5.53
CA PHE A 42 -5.67 -0.27 5.93
C PHE A 42 -5.44 1.25 6.03
N VAL A 43 -6.23 2.03 5.29
CA VAL A 43 -6.05 3.48 5.16
C VAL A 43 -7.25 4.31 5.63
N TYR A 44 -8.38 3.67 5.97
CA TYR A 44 -9.51 4.41 6.51
C TYR A 44 -9.22 4.91 7.92
N GLY A 45 -9.25 6.23 8.12
CA GLY A 45 -9.27 6.82 9.46
C GLY A 45 -10.63 6.59 10.15
N ASP A 46 -10.68 6.93 11.45
CA ASP A 46 -11.82 6.68 12.33
C ASP A 46 -13.16 7.15 11.76
N ASP A 47 -13.21 8.33 11.16
CA ASP A 47 -14.45 8.89 10.60
C ASP A 47 -15.01 8.04 9.43
N ARG A 48 -14.13 7.50 8.60
CA ARG A 48 -14.56 6.63 7.48
C ARG A 48 -14.95 5.24 7.96
N GLN A 49 -14.23 4.68 8.93
CA GLN A 49 -14.61 3.42 9.57
C GLN A 49 -15.98 3.53 10.23
N GLN A 50 -16.20 4.61 11.00
CA GLN A 50 -17.48 4.89 11.62
C GLN A 50 -18.59 4.99 10.58
N ALA A 51 -18.40 5.75 9.47
CA ALA A 51 -19.39 5.89 8.42
C ALA A 51 -19.79 4.54 7.75
N VAL A 52 -18.85 3.60 7.62
CA VAL A 52 -19.14 2.26 7.13
C VAL A 52 -20.04 1.51 8.11
N VAL A 53 -19.70 1.51 9.39
CA VAL A 53 -20.47 0.79 10.42
C VAL A 53 -21.85 1.44 10.64
N ASP A 54 -21.93 2.76 10.64
CA ASP A 54 -23.22 3.51 10.71
C ASP A 54 -24.13 3.14 9.54
N SER A 55 -23.57 2.94 8.33
CA SER A 55 -24.34 2.51 7.16
C SER A 55 -24.89 1.10 7.36
N VAL A 56 -24.10 0.17 7.92
CA VAL A 56 -24.56 -1.18 8.25
C VAL A 56 -25.71 -1.15 9.27
N ILE A 57 -25.54 -0.41 10.36
CA ILE A 57 -26.54 -0.27 11.43
C ILE A 57 -27.85 0.36 10.88
N SER A 58 -27.71 1.30 9.96
CA SER A 58 -28.85 1.96 9.31
C SER A 58 -29.49 1.14 8.18
N GLY A 59 -28.95 0.00 7.83
CA GLY A 59 -29.42 -0.83 6.71
C GLY A 59 -29.15 -0.21 5.34
N PHE A 60 -28.23 0.76 5.23
CA PHE A 60 -27.89 1.37 3.95
C PHE A 60 -26.93 0.50 3.15
N PRO A 61 -27.07 0.43 1.81
CA PRO A 61 -26.20 -0.40 0.99
C PRO A 61 -24.76 0.14 0.99
N LEU A 62 -23.80 -0.73 1.22
CA LEU A 62 -22.37 -0.41 1.17
C LEU A 62 -21.79 -0.43 -0.26
N GLY A 63 -22.65 -0.66 -1.26
CA GLY A 63 -22.23 -0.88 -2.63
C GLY A 63 -21.65 -2.29 -2.86
N ILE A 64 -21.43 -2.59 -4.13
CA ILE A 64 -20.94 -3.91 -4.55
C ILE A 64 -19.48 -4.08 -4.14
N MET A 65 -19.12 -5.30 -3.74
CA MET A 65 -17.75 -5.72 -3.50
C MET A 65 -17.34 -6.75 -4.55
N TYR A 66 -16.05 -6.82 -4.87
CA TYR A 66 -15.54 -7.73 -5.87
C TYR A 66 -14.49 -8.66 -5.25
N TRP A 67 -14.72 -9.96 -5.39
CA TRP A 67 -13.84 -11.02 -4.92
C TRP A 67 -13.37 -11.87 -6.09
N VAL A 68 -12.23 -12.50 -5.96
CA VAL A 68 -11.67 -13.46 -6.92
C VAL A 68 -11.81 -14.87 -6.36
N ASP A 69 -12.28 -15.78 -7.17
CA ASP A 69 -12.26 -17.21 -6.92
C ASP A 69 -10.87 -17.76 -7.26
N ARG A 70 -10.21 -18.40 -6.30
CA ARG A 70 -8.87 -19.00 -6.47
C ARG A 70 -8.92 -20.45 -6.95
N GLU A 71 -10.10 -20.96 -7.30
CA GLU A 71 -10.31 -22.34 -7.80
C GLU A 71 -10.02 -23.46 -6.77
N ASP A 72 -9.43 -23.14 -5.63
CA ASP A 72 -9.17 -24.06 -4.51
C ASP A 72 -10.26 -23.99 -3.43
N GLY A 73 -11.34 -23.26 -3.69
CA GLY A 73 -12.43 -23.01 -2.76
C GLY A 73 -12.19 -21.81 -1.84
N THR A 74 -11.10 -21.09 -2.02
CA THR A 74 -10.81 -19.84 -1.32
C THR A 74 -11.07 -18.63 -2.21
N TYR A 75 -11.20 -17.47 -1.56
CA TYR A 75 -11.45 -16.19 -2.23
C TYR A 75 -10.42 -15.16 -1.80
N GLU A 76 -10.20 -14.17 -2.65
CA GLU A 76 -9.48 -12.96 -2.27
C GLU A 76 -10.31 -11.71 -2.57
N VAL A 77 -10.18 -10.70 -1.73
CA VAL A 77 -10.87 -9.43 -1.95
C VAL A 77 -10.14 -8.64 -3.03
N LEU A 78 -10.84 -8.33 -4.12
CA LEU A 78 -10.35 -7.47 -5.18
C LEU A 78 -10.71 -6.00 -4.91
N ASP A 79 -11.97 -5.73 -4.58
CA ASP A 79 -12.45 -4.44 -4.07
C ASP A 79 -13.39 -4.64 -2.89
N GLY A 80 -13.39 -3.64 -1.98
CA GLY A 80 -14.17 -3.69 -0.74
C GLY A 80 -13.33 -3.93 0.51
N GLN A 81 -12.03 -4.14 0.38
CA GLN A 81 -11.10 -4.39 1.50
C GLN A 81 -11.32 -3.42 2.66
N GLN A 82 -11.33 -2.11 2.40
CA GLN A 82 -11.44 -1.10 3.45
C GLN A 82 -12.78 -1.16 4.19
N ARG A 83 -13.87 -1.47 3.47
CA ARG A 83 -15.21 -1.65 4.04
C ARG A 83 -15.26 -2.90 4.91
N ILE A 84 -14.75 -4.02 4.43
CA ILE A 84 -14.68 -5.29 5.16
C ILE A 84 -13.85 -5.12 6.43
N LEU A 85 -12.64 -4.53 6.32
CA LEU A 85 -11.78 -4.31 7.49
C LEU A 85 -12.43 -3.39 8.53
N SER A 86 -13.18 -2.36 8.12
CA SER A 86 -13.93 -1.50 9.05
C SER A 86 -14.97 -2.30 9.84
N ILE A 87 -15.73 -3.16 9.17
CA ILE A 87 -16.73 -4.04 9.79
C ILE A 87 -16.07 -5.01 10.78
N CYS A 88 -15.03 -5.72 10.35
CA CYS A 88 -14.32 -6.68 11.17
C CYS A 88 -13.62 -6.03 12.37
N ASN A 89 -13.00 -4.87 12.17
CA ASN A 89 -12.37 -4.10 13.24
C ASN A 89 -13.38 -3.67 14.29
N PHE A 90 -14.58 -3.20 13.89
CA PHE A 90 -15.62 -2.85 14.84
C PHE A 90 -16.09 -4.06 15.63
N HIS A 91 -16.39 -5.17 14.95
CA HIS A 91 -16.77 -6.42 15.59
C HIS A 91 -15.75 -6.91 16.62
N ASN A 92 -14.45 -6.78 16.28
CA ASN A 92 -13.34 -7.21 17.13
C ASN A 92 -12.83 -6.13 18.11
N ARG A 93 -13.63 -5.06 18.37
CA ARG A 93 -13.29 -3.99 19.32
C ARG A 93 -12.07 -3.17 18.92
N GLY A 94 -11.67 -3.17 17.65
CA GLY A 94 -10.55 -2.36 17.15
C GLY A 94 -10.83 -0.86 17.22
N PHE A 95 -12.11 -0.45 17.16
CA PHE A 95 -12.55 0.91 17.41
C PHE A 95 -13.99 0.95 17.96
N SER A 96 -14.43 2.13 18.41
CA SER A 96 -15.78 2.38 18.94
C SER A 96 -16.52 3.40 18.09
N LEU A 97 -17.84 3.25 18.01
CA LEU A 97 -18.71 4.29 17.48
C LEU A 97 -18.83 5.44 18.50
N LYS A 98 -18.94 6.66 17.99
CA LYS A 98 -19.26 7.83 18.83
C LYS A 98 -20.76 8.11 18.75
N HIS A 99 -21.50 7.67 19.74
CA HIS A 99 -22.93 7.97 19.84
C HIS A 99 -23.22 8.85 21.06
N SER A 100 -23.78 10.04 20.84
CA SER A 100 -24.09 11.02 21.92
C SER A 100 -22.89 11.33 22.83
N GLY A 101 -21.67 11.35 22.25
CA GLY A 101 -20.42 11.64 22.98
C GLY A 101 -19.87 10.49 23.82
N LYS A 102 -20.48 9.30 23.77
CA LYS A 102 -19.97 8.09 24.45
C LYS A 102 -19.47 7.07 23.42
N PRO A 103 -18.35 6.38 23.70
CA PRO A 103 -17.89 5.29 22.87
C PRO A 103 -18.78 4.06 23.08
N ILE A 104 -19.23 3.46 21.97
CA ILE A 104 -19.97 2.19 21.97
C ILE A 104 -19.16 1.20 21.13
N TYR A 105 -18.76 0.10 21.74
CA TYR A 105 -18.17 -1.06 21.08
C TYR A 105 -19.23 -2.05 20.69
N PHE A 106 -18.94 -2.98 19.80
CA PHE A 106 -19.88 -4.00 19.35
C PHE A 106 -20.51 -4.78 20.51
N ASP A 107 -19.73 -5.21 21.47
CA ASP A 107 -20.20 -5.94 22.66
C ASP A 107 -20.95 -5.07 23.68
N GLY A 108 -20.93 -3.76 23.53
CA GLY A 108 -21.75 -2.80 24.28
C GLY A 108 -23.13 -2.52 23.67
N MET A 109 -23.40 -3.06 22.48
CA MET A 109 -24.71 -3.01 21.83
C MET A 109 -25.69 -4.00 22.48
N THR A 110 -26.99 -3.75 22.34
CA THR A 110 -28.02 -4.72 22.75
C THR A 110 -27.97 -5.97 21.88
N SER A 111 -28.51 -7.10 22.37
CA SER A 111 -28.53 -8.34 21.59
C SER A 111 -29.27 -8.20 20.26
N GLU A 112 -30.32 -7.39 20.22
CA GLU A 112 -31.10 -7.09 19.01
C GLU A 112 -30.27 -6.28 17.98
N GLU A 113 -29.50 -5.30 18.46
CA GLU A 113 -28.61 -4.51 17.60
C GLU A 113 -27.45 -5.34 17.06
N GLN A 114 -26.87 -6.23 17.88
CA GLN A 114 -25.82 -7.16 17.46
C GLN A 114 -26.36 -8.14 16.40
N GLU A 115 -27.56 -8.70 16.60
CA GLU A 115 -28.18 -9.62 15.64
C GLU A 115 -28.52 -8.90 14.33
N ALA A 116 -29.06 -7.69 14.41
CA ALA A 116 -29.30 -6.85 13.22
C ALA A 116 -28.02 -6.56 12.44
N PHE A 117 -26.95 -6.20 13.13
CA PHE A 117 -25.62 -5.97 12.51
C PHE A 117 -25.10 -7.25 11.84
N LEU A 118 -25.10 -8.38 12.53
CA LEU A 118 -24.58 -9.66 12.03
C LEU A 118 -25.42 -10.24 10.88
N SER A 119 -26.72 -9.93 10.83
CA SER A 119 -27.61 -10.36 9.75
C SER A 119 -27.51 -9.50 8.49
N TYR A 120 -26.80 -8.36 8.52
CA TYR A 120 -26.62 -7.51 7.35
C TYR A 120 -25.90 -8.29 6.24
N GLU A 121 -26.35 -8.08 5.01
CA GLU A 121 -25.90 -8.81 3.83
C GLU A 121 -25.06 -7.93 2.91
N LEU A 122 -23.86 -8.39 2.57
CA LEU A 122 -23.00 -7.77 1.57
C LEU A 122 -23.32 -8.31 0.18
N ASP A 123 -23.41 -7.41 -0.80
CA ASP A 123 -23.47 -7.74 -2.22
C ASP A 123 -22.06 -7.95 -2.77
N VAL A 124 -21.76 -9.18 -3.18
CA VAL A 124 -20.43 -9.56 -3.66
C VAL A 124 -20.52 -10.14 -5.07
N TYR A 125 -19.72 -9.63 -5.99
CA TYR A 125 -19.46 -10.29 -7.27
C TYR A 125 -18.16 -11.09 -7.18
N VAL A 126 -18.27 -12.40 -7.35
CA VAL A 126 -17.14 -13.33 -7.38
C VAL A 126 -16.72 -13.54 -8.82
N CYS A 127 -15.49 -13.20 -9.13
CA CYS A 127 -14.89 -13.24 -10.46
C CYS A 127 -13.95 -14.43 -10.58
N SER A 128 -14.05 -15.20 -11.67
CA SER A 128 -13.12 -16.26 -12.03
C SER A 128 -12.61 -16.05 -13.45
N GLY A 129 -11.39 -16.47 -13.73
CA GLY A 129 -10.74 -16.31 -15.04
C GLY A 129 -9.22 -16.31 -14.92
N THR A 130 -8.55 -16.02 -16.02
CA THR A 130 -7.08 -15.92 -16.06
C THR A 130 -6.58 -14.73 -15.26
N GLU A 131 -5.34 -14.77 -14.76
CA GLU A 131 -4.71 -13.66 -14.02
C GLU A 131 -4.73 -12.34 -14.81
N ARG A 132 -4.55 -12.42 -16.12
CA ARG A 132 -4.65 -11.25 -17.01
C ARG A 132 -6.06 -10.64 -17.01
N GLU A 133 -7.11 -11.45 -17.11
CA GLU A 133 -8.50 -10.99 -17.09
C GLU A 133 -8.87 -10.39 -15.73
N LYS A 134 -8.39 -11.00 -14.64
CA LYS A 134 -8.57 -10.50 -13.28
C LYS A 134 -7.90 -9.13 -13.11
N LEU A 135 -6.66 -8.97 -13.62
CA LEU A 135 -5.91 -7.70 -13.56
C LEU A 135 -6.61 -6.60 -14.36
N GLU A 136 -7.00 -6.87 -15.62
CA GLU A 136 -7.72 -5.92 -16.48
C GLU A 136 -9.05 -5.49 -15.84
N TRP A 137 -9.72 -6.40 -15.16
CA TRP A 137 -10.95 -6.09 -14.42
C TRP A 137 -10.67 -5.23 -13.19
N PHE A 138 -9.64 -5.55 -12.44
CA PHE A 138 -9.20 -4.81 -11.27
C PHE A 138 -8.88 -3.34 -11.61
N GLU A 139 -8.20 -3.09 -12.70
CA GLU A 139 -7.95 -1.74 -13.21
C GLU A 139 -9.26 -0.99 -13.50
N ARG A 140 -10.24 -1.65 -14.08
CA ARG A 140 -11.51 -1.03 -14.44
C ARG A 140 -12.40 -0.68 -13.24
N ILE A 141 -12.50 -1.56 -12.25
CA ILE A 141 -13.35 -1.31 -11.06
C ILE A 141 -12.77 -0.25 -10.14
N ASN A 142 -11.46 -0.06 -10.12
CA ASN A 142 -10.79 0.97 -9.30
C ASN A 142 -10.98 2.42 -9.80
N VAL A 143 -11.68 2.61 -10.90
CA VAL A 143 -12.06 3.96 -11.37
C VAL A 143 -13.09 4.62 -10.43
N ILE A 144 -13.83 3.84 -9.63
CA ILE A 144 -14.88 4.30 -8.72
C ILE A 144 -14.40 4.17 -7.27
N GLY A 145 -14.13 5.30 -6.59
CA GLY A 145 -13.71 5.30 -5.17
C GLY A 145 -12.40 6.02 -4.93
N VAL A 146 -11.53 5.48 -4.07
CA VAL A 146 -10.16 5.95 -3.93
C VAL A 146 -9.29 5.15 -4.91
N PRO A 147 -8.91 5.74 -6.04
CA PRO A 147 -8.19 5.02 -7.08
C PRO A 147 -6.86 4.48 -6.53
N LEU A 148 -6.48 3.30 -6.99
CA LEU A 148 -5.16 2.75 -6.72
C LEU A 148 -4.08 3.62 -7.37
N THR A 149 -2.94 3.68 -6.72
CA THR A 149 -1.74 4.24 -7.32
C THR A 149 -1.22 3.31 -8.42
N LYS A 150 -0.40 3.84 -9.31
CA LYS A 150 0.28 3.02 -10.33
C LYS A 150 1.11 1.91 -9.69
N GLN A 151 1.72 2.18 -8.53
CA GLN A 151 2.51 1.17 -7.82
C GLN A 151 1.62 0.06 -7.24
N GLU A 152 0.44 0.38 -6.73
CA GLU A 152 -0.51 -0.65 -6.26
C GLU A 152 -0.98 -1.57 -7.41
N LEU A 153 -1.18 -1.01 -8.61
CA LEU A 153 -1.50 -1.80 -9.82
C LEU A 153 -0.32 -2.70 -10.23
N ARG A 154 0.91 -2.18 -10.24
CA ARG A 154 2.13 -2.98 -10.51
C ARG A 154 2.29 -4.11 -9.51
N ASN A 155 1.99 -3.87 -8.24
CA ASN A 155 2.08 -4.91 -7.21
C ASN A 155 1.13 -6.07 -7.46
N ALA A 156 -0.04 -5.83 -8.05
CA ALA A 156 -0.94 -6.89 -8.48
C ALA A 156 -0.36 -7.71 -9.65
N ALA A 157 0.27 -7.03 -10.61
CA ALA A 157 0.87 -7.67 -11.78
C ALA A 157 2.12 -8.50 -11.46
N TYR A 158 2.93 -8.02 -10.50
CA TYR A 158 4.24 -8.61 -10.17
C TYR A 158 4.27 -9.20 -8.76
N THR A 159 3.18 -9.84 -8.34
CA THR A 159 3.10 -10.53 -7.03
C THR A 159 4.14 -11.65 -6.95
N GLY A 160 4.88 -11.70 -5.83
CA GLY A 160 5.90 -12.71 -5.61
C GLY A 160 6.63 -12.54 -4.26
N PRO A 161 7.60 -13.44 -3.94
CA PRO A 161 8.37 -13.37 -2.70
C PRO A 161 9.12 -12.05 -2.55
N TRP A 162 9.71 -11.57 -3.64
CA TRP A 162 10.41 -10.29 -3.69
C TRP A 162 9.51 -9.12 -3.25
N LEU A 163 8.29 -9.02 -3.81
CA LEU A 163 7.37 -7.95 -3.47
C LEU A 163 6.97 -7.99 -2.00
N SER A 164 6.71 -9.18 -1.45
CA SER A 164 6.39 -9.36 -0.03
C SER A 164 7.52 -8.86 0.86
N SER A 165 8.77 -9.18 0.52
CA SER A 165 9.96 -8.68 1.18
C SER A 165 10.12 -7.17 1.03
N ALA A 166 9.97 -6.62 -0.19
CA ALA A 166 10.06 -5.19 -0.45
C ALA A 166 9.03 -4.38 0.39
N LYS A 167 7.79 -4.87 0.47
CA LYS A 167 6.75 -4.25 1.31
C LYS A 167 7.13 -4.20 2.79
N SER A 168 7.85 -5.19 3.31
CA SER A 168 8.31 -5.20 4.70
C SER A 168 9.26 -4.03 5.02
N TYR A 169 10.06 -3.62 4.05
CA TYR A 169 10.98 -2.50 4.19
C TYR A 169 10.32 -1.13 3.96
N PHE A 170 9.33 -1.05 3.03
CA PHE A 170 8.87 0.23 2.50
C PHE A 170 7.40 0.57 2.78
N SER A 171 6.55 -0.40 3.13
CA SER A 171 5.09 -0.17 3.15
C SER A 171 4.38 -0.64 4.41
N LYS A 172 4.97 -1.55 5.18
CA LYS A 172 4.35 -2.12 6.37
C LYS A 172 4.45 -1.21 7.59
N ASP A 173 3.65 -1.50 8.62
CA ASP A 173 3.78 -0.81 9.90
C ASP A 173 5.16 -1.01 10.50
N LYS A 174 5.74 0.10 11.00
CA LYS A 174 7.10 0.14 11.54
C LYS A 174 8.17 -0.29 10.54
N ALA A 175 7.92 -0.06 9.24
CA ALA A 175 8.88 -0.35 8.19
C ALA A 175 10.20 0.41 8.41
N ALA A 176 11.31 -0.19 8.01
CA ALA A 176 12.63 0.40 8.19
C ALA A 176 12.79 1.78 7.51
N VAL A 177 11.99 2.04 6.46
CA VAL A 177 11.96 3.32 5.74
C VAL A 177 11.39 4.48 6.57
N ASP A 178 10.63 4.21 7.65
CA ASP A 178 9.93 5.24 8.44
C ASP A 178 10.87 6.32 8.97
N LYS A 179 12.12 5.98 9.29
CA LYS A 179 13.14 6.95 9.74
C LYS A 179 13.51 7.98 8.67
N TYR A 180 13.22 7.70 7.39
CA TYR A 180 13.49 8.59 6.27
C TYR A 180 12.25 9.32 5.74
N SER A 181 11.12 9.25 6.44
CA SER A 181 9.83 9.84 6.06
C SER A 181 9.90 11.33 5.72
N ASN A 182 10.82 12.05 6.35
CA ASN A 182 11.04 13.48 6.09
C ASN A 182 11.60 13.75 4.68
N TYR A 183 12.30 12.80 4.08
CA TYR A 183 12.93 12.95 2.76
C TYR A 183 12.02 12.53 1.61
N LEU A 184 10.99 11.74 1.90
CA LEU A 184 10.12 11.11 0.90
C LEU A 184 8.80 11.86 0.74
N ASN A 185 8.34 11.99 -0.49
CA ASN A 185 6.99 12.43 -0.80
C ASN A 185 6.00 11.26 -0.74
N GLY A 186 4.71 11.60 -0.70
CA GLY A 186 3.65 10.61 -0.75
C GLY A 186 3.46 9.87 0.57
N SER A 187 2.87 8.69 0.48
CA SER A 187 2.43 7.87 1.61
C SER A 187 2.95 6.45 1.51
N LYS A 188 3.53 5.97 2.61
CA LYS A 188 3.92 4.57 2.79
C LYS A 188 2.73 3.62 2.54
N ASN A 189 1.57 3.93 3.10
CA ASN A 189 0.36 3.10 3.01
C ASN A 189 -0.19 3.00 1.59
N ARG A 190 0.10 3.97 0.73
CA ARG A 190 -0.21 3.95 -0.71
C ARG A 190 0.95 3.43 -1.56
N GLN A 191 1.99 2.93 -0.91
CA GLN A 191 3.17 2.31 -1.51
C GLN A 191 4.01 3.25 -2.41
N GLU A 192 3.81 4.55 -2.29
CA GLU A 192 4.55 5.56 -3.06
C GLU A 192 6.03 5.60 -2.66
N TRP A 193 6.38 5.24 -1.43
CA TRP A 193 7.78 5.14 -1.01
C TRP A 193 8.48 3.90 -1.59
N LEU A 194 7.75 2.80 -1.76
CA LEU A 194 8.24 1.63 -2.49
C LEU A 194 8.47 1.99 -3.97
N GLU A 195 7.51 2.68 -4.60
CA GLU A 195 7.65 3.17 -5.98
C GLU A 195 8.94 3.99 -6.14
N THR A 196 9.15 4.98 -5.28
CA THR A 196 10.37 5.82 -5.29
C THR A 196 11.65 4.99 -5.19
N ALA A 197 11.70 4.01 -4.29
CA ALA A 197 12.88 3.15 -4.14
C ALA A 197 13.16 2.31 -5.40
N ILE A 198 12.11 1.77 -6.03
CA ILE A 198 12.22 1.02 -7.28
C ILE A 198 12.64 1.94 -8.44
N GLU A 199 12.08 3.14 -8.53
CA GLU A 199 12.48 4.14 -9.52
C GLU A 199 13.98 4.42 -9.45
N TRP A 200 14.49 4.74 -8.28
CA TRP A 200 15.91 5.03 -8.09
C TRP A 200 16.78 3.82 -8.44
N LYS A 201 16.40 2.63 -8.01
CA LYS A 201 17.18 1.40 -8.26
C LYS A 201 17.13 1.00 -9.73
N SER A 202 15.98 1.11 -10.39
CA SER A 202 15.87 0.84 -11.84
C SER A 202 16.72 1.81 -12.66
N HIS A 203 16.78 3.08 -12.27
CA HIS A 203 17.67 4.06 -12.92
C HIS A 203 19.15 3.72 -12.69
N GLU A 204 19.52 3.28 -11.50
CA GLU A 204 20.87 2.82 -11.19
C GLU A 204 21.27 1.65 -12.06
N GLU A 205 20.38 0.69 -12.25
CA GLU A 205 20.64 -0.59 -12.92
C GLU A 205 20.58 -0.48 -14.45
N TYR A 206 19.54 0.18 -14.98
CA TYR A 206 19.28 0.24 -16.43
C TYR A 206 19.68 1.57 -17.09
N GLY A 207 20.10 2.56 -16.31
CA GLY A 207 20.39 3.90 -16.83
C GLY A 207 19.15 4.71 -17.21
N LYS A 208 17.94 4.21 -16.89
CA LYS A 208 16.65 4.85 -17.14
C LYS A 208 15.62 4.37 -16.13
N LEU A 209 14.57 5.16 -15.91
CA LEU A 209 13.43 4.74 -15.12
C LEU A 209 12.65 3.63 -15.84
N ASN A 210 12.59 2.45 -15.26
CA ASN A 210 11.82 1.32 -15.79
C ASN A 210 11.36 0.38 -14.67
N ILE A 211 10.33 0.83 -13.93
CA ILE A 211 9.80 0.13 -12.77
C ILE A 211 9.28 -1.25 -13.16
N GLU A 212 8.52 -1.32 -14.26
CA GLU A 212 7.89 -2.56 -14.72
C GLU A 212 8.94 -3.63 -15.03
N GLN A 213 10.00 -3.25 -15.73
CA GLN A 213 11.09 -4.19 -16.04
C GLN A 213 11.79 -4.66 -14.77
N TYR A 214 12.09 -3.72 -13.86
CA TYR A 214 12.74 -4.05 -12.59
C TYR A 214 11.89 -5.04 -11.76
N MET A 215 10.58 -4.79 -11.62
CA MET A 215 9.70 -5.68 -10.89
C MET A 215 9.53 -7.04 -11.57
N ALA A 216 9.52 -7.09 -12.90
CA ALA A 216 9.45 -8.35 -13.66
C ALA A 216 10.73 -9.18 -13.48
N ASP A 217 11.90 -8.55 -13.58
CA ASP A 217 13.20 -9.24 -13.47
C ASP A 217 13.42 -9.82 -12.06
N HIS A 218 12.91 -9.16 -11.03
CA HIS A 218 13.10 -9.55 -9.64
C HIS A 218 11.91 -10.31 -9.02
N GLN A 219 10.80 -10.49 -9.73
CA GLN A 219 9.55 -11.05 -9.19
C GLN A 219 9.74 -12.34 -8.38
N GLN A 220 10.63 -13.21 -8.84
CA GLN A 220 10.89 -14.54 -8.24
C GLN A 220 12.06 -14.57 -7.26
N ASP A 221 12.73 -13.44 -7.02
CA ASP A 221 13.80 -13.37 -6.05
C ASP A 221 13.25 -13.64 -4.63
N GLU A 222 14.02 -14.33 -3.81
CA GLU A 222 13.61 -14.73 -2.45
C GLU A 222 13.33 -13.53 -1.54
N ASN A 223 14.05 -12.41 -1.76
CA ASN A 223 13.93 -11.21 -0.95
C ASN A 223 14.30 -9.94 -1.74
N ALA A 224 14.03 -8.78 -1.14
CA ALA A 224 14.34 -7.46 -1.70
C ALA A 224 15.50 -6.76 -0.95
N ASP A 225 16.41 -7.52 -0.36
CA ASP A 225 17.51 -6.98 0.43
C ASP A 225 18.42 -6.05 -0.37
N GLU A 226 18.63 -6.34 -1.66
CA GLU A 226 19.44 -5.49 -2.55
C GLU A 226 18.79 -4.13 -2.80
N LEU A 227 17.47 -4.08 -2.97
CA LEU A 227 16.73 -2.83 -3.07
C LEU A 227 16.88 -2.01 -1.77
N TRP A 228 16.71 -2.67 -0.61
CA TRP A 228 16.86 -2.01 0.68
C TRP A 228 18.29 -1.52 0.92
N LYS A 229 19.30 -2.33 0.66
CA LYS A 229 20.72 -1.96 0.80
C LYS A 229 21.08 -0.76 -0.08
N TYR A 230 20.57 -0.74 -1.32
CA TYR A 230 20.75 0.39 -2.22
C TYR A 230 20.11 1.65 -1.65
N PHE A 231 18.82 1.61 -1.30
CA PHE A 231 18.10 2.74 -0.72
C PHE A 231 18.80 3.26 0.55
N PHE A 232 19.17 2.36 1.45
CA PHE A 232 19.90 2.69 2.67
C PHE A 232 21.24 3.38 2.39
N ARG A 233 21.98 2.93 1.39
CA ARG A 233 23.25 3.55 0.96
C ARG A 233 23.04 4.97 0.45
N VAL A 234 22.02 5.19 -0.38
CA VAL A 234 21.64 6.52 -0.85
C VAL A 234 21.32 7.44 0.32
N MET A 235 20.48 6.99 1.26
CA MET A 235 20.08 7.83 2.38
C MET A 235 21.25 8.12 3.35
N ASN A 236 22.13 7.16 3.59
CA ASN A 236 23.35 7.40 4.37
C ASN A 236 24.26 8.42 3.70
N TRP A 237 24.38 8.38 2.38
CA TRP A 237 25.10 9.39 1.63
C TRP A 237 24.48 10.79 1.82
N VAL A 238 23.16 10.93 1.73
CA VAL A 238 22.46 12.20 1.99
C VAL A 238 22.73 12.69 3.42
N GLU A 239 22.62 11.82 4.42
CA GLU A 239 22.86 12.17 5.83
C GLU A 239 24.33 12.48 6.13
N SER A 240 25.27 11.95 5.35
CA SER A 240 26.70 12.28 5.47
C SER A 240 27.04 13.69 4.97
N ILE A 241 26.30 14.17 3.97
CA ILE A 241 26.47 15.51 3.38
C ILE A 241 25.76 16.57 4.22
N PHE A 242 24.52 16.29 4.61
CA PHE A 242 23.69 17.27 5.31
C PHE A 242 23.61 16.95 6.80
N LYS A 243 24.25 17.75 7.64
CA LYS A 243 24.23 17.60 9.10
C LYS A 243 22.81 17.75 9.73
N LYS A 244 21.89 18.41 9.02
CA LYS A 244 20.52 18.64 9.48
C LYS A 244 19.55 18.55 8.30
N TYR A 245 18.40 17.91 8.51
CA TYR A 245 17.30 17.94 7.57
C TYR A 245 16.79 19.37 7.34
N ARG A 246 16.47 19.69 6.09
CA ARG A 246 15.81 20.93 5.66
C ARG A 246 14.57 20.58 4.86
N SER A 247 13.46 21.34 5.01
CA SER A 247 12.18 21.05 4.34
C SER A 247 12.27 20.92 2.82
N LEU A 248 13.17 21.66 2.19
CA LEU A 248 13.43 21.62 0.74
C LEU A 248 14.06 20.29 0.26
N MET A 249 14.53 19.44 1.18
CA MET A 249 15.09 18.13 0.86
C MET A 249 14.01 17.06 0.65
N LYS A 250 12.76 17.38 1.01
CA LYS A 250 11.65 16.46 0.84
C LYS A 250 11.29 16.27 -0.64
N GLY A 251 11.17 15.02 -1.06
CA GLY A 251 10.76 14.66 -2.42
C GLY A 251 11.81 14.91 -3.50
N ILE A 252 13.08 15.02 -3.11
CA ILE A 252 14.20 15.02 -4.05
C ILE A 252 14.47 13.57 -4.48
N ASP A 253 14.80 13.38 -5.75
CA ASP A 253 15.18 12.08 -6.29
C ASP A 253 16.65 11.74 -5.96
N TRP A 254 16.84 11.46 -4.67
CA TRP A 254 18.17 11.25 -4.11
C TRP A 254 18.96 10.11 -4.76
N GLY A 255 18.27 9.05 -5.16
CA GLY A 255 18.92 7.94 -5.86
C GLY A 255 19.44 8.30 -7.23
N ILE A 256 18.71 9.16 -7.96
CA ILE A 256 19.15 9.66 -9.26
C ILE A 256 20.35 10.60 -9.08
N LEU A 257 20.27 11.54 -8.13
CA LEU A 257 21.39 12.40 -7.80
C LEU A 257 22.62 11.62 -7.34
N TYR A 258 22.43 10.55 -6.54
CA TYR A 258 23.50 9.68 -6.08
C TYR A 258 24.25 9.05 -7.27
N LYS A 259 23.50 8.51 -8.25
CA LYS A 259 24.10 7.90 -9.44
C LYS A 259 24.83 8.94 -10.32
N GLU A 260 24.15 10.03 -10.66
CA GLU A 260 24.65 11.01 -11.63
C GLU A 260 25.85 11.82 -11.09
N HIS A 261 25.89 12.04 -9.78
CA HIS A 261 26.89 12.90 -9.16
C HIS A 261 27.89 12.17 -8.27
N TRP A 262 27.69 10.88 -8.01
CA TRP A 262 28.58 10.11 -7.12
C TRP A 262 30.05 10.19 -7.57
N GLU A 263 30.31 9.99 -8.84
CA GLU A 263 31.67 10.05 -9.39
C GLU A 263 32.29 11.46 -9.29
N GLN A 264 31.50 12.51 -9.38
CA GLN A 264 31.93 13.88 -9.25
C GLN A 264 32.17 14.29 -7.80
N VAL A 265 31.29 13.86 -6.90
CA VAL A 265 31.35 14.31 -5.50
C VAL A 265 32.26 13.46 -4.61
N ARG A 266 32.57 12.21 -4.98
CA ARG A 266 33.46 11.35 -4.17
C ARG A 266 34.90 11.90 -4.02
N THR A 267 35.32 12.79 -4.86
CA THR A 267 36.64 13.40 -4.84
C THR A 267 36.65 14.81 -4.23
N LEU A 268 35.47 15.34 -3.89
CA LEU A 268 35.31 16.64 -3.28
C LEU A 268 35.40 16.56 -1.76
N GLU A 269 35.87 17.63 -1.13
CA GLU A 269 35.77 17.76 0.32
C GLU A 269 34.30 17.91 0.74
N PRO A 270 33.89 17.43 1.93
CA PRO A 270 32.50 17.43 2.37
C PRO A 270 31.78 18.78 2.27
N GLU A 271 32.48 19.87 2.50
CA GLU A 271 31.90 21.21 2.40
C GLU A 271 31.64 21.64 0.95
N GLU A 272 32.44 21.17 0.00
CA GLU A 272 32.24 21.40 -1.42
C GLU A 272 31.08 20.59 -1.96
N VAL A 273 30.95 19.31 -1.52
CA VAL A 273 29.83 18.45 -1.82
C VAL A 273 28.52 19.06 -1.31
N GLU A 274 28.51 19.59 -0.07
CA GLU A 274 27.30 20.23 0.49
C GLU A 274 26.89 21.47 -0.35
N LYS A 275 27.82 22.26 -0.82
CA LYS A 275 27.53 23.42 -1.68
C LYS A 275 26.94 23.00 -3.02
N GLU A 276 27.54 22.01 -3.69
CA GLU A 276 27.09 21.53 -4.99
C GLU A 276 25.70 20.92 -4.93
N VAL A 277 25.47 20.01 -3.99
CA VAL A 277 24.17 19.37 -3.80
C VAL A 277 23.12 20.37 -3.32
N SER A 278 23.46 21.29 -2.43
CA SER A 278 22.55 22.36 -1.98
C SER A 278 22.15 23.27 -3.14
N TRP A 279 23.05 23.57 -4.03
CA TRP A 279 22.75 24.37 -5.21
C TRP A 279 21.80 23.63 -6.16
N LEU A 280 22.05 22.34 -6.45
CA LEU A 280 21.17 21.49 -7.26
C LEU A 280 19.77 21.38 -6.66
N VAL A 281 19.66 21.23 -5.34
CA VAL A 281 18.38 21.16 -4.62
C VAL A 281 17.58 22.46 -4.71
N GLN A 282 18.27 23.60 -4.71
CA GLN A 282 17.64 24.93 -4.84
C GLN A 282 17.24 25.29 -6.28
N HIS A 283 17.78 24.58 -7.28
CA HIS A 283 17.57 24.86 -8.71
C HIS A 283 17.04 23.60 -9.44
N PRO A 284 15.85 23.09 -9.11
CA PRO A 284 15.32 21.85 -9.69
C PRO A 284 15.17 21.91 -11.21
N ASP A 285 14.84 23.08 -11.77
CA ASP A 285 14.72 23.28 -13.23
C ASP A 285 16.04 23.07 -13.99
N VAL A 286 17.16 23.25 -13.33
CA VAL A 286 18.48 23.04 -13.93
C VAL A 286 18.82 21.57 -14.07
N LYS A 287 18.27 20.72 -13.18
CA LYS A 287 18.40 19.27 -13.24
C LYS A 287 17.79 18.72 -14.52
N VAL A 288 16.56 19.15 -14.85
CA VAL A 288 15.85 18.76 -16.09
C VAL A 288 16.63 19.22 -17.33
N LYS A 289 17.18 20.45 -17.33
CA LYS A 289 17.94 20.99 -18.46
C LYS A 289 19.29 20.29 -18.69
N LYS A 290 19.85 19.62 -17.68
CA LYS A 290 21.10 18.86 -17.79
C LYS A 290 20.92 17.38 -18.14
N GLY A 291 19.70 16.95 -18.47
CA GLY A 291 19.42 15.55 -18.83
C GLY A 291 19.57 14.56 -17.69
N ILE A 292 19.46 15.01 -16.45
CA ILE A 292 19.58 14.14 -15.25
C ILE A 292 18.40 13.14 -15.17
N TYR A 293 17.33 13.42 -15.91
CA TYR A 293 16.08 12.63 -15.91
C TYR A 293 15.66 12.12 -17.30
N GLU A 294 16.49 12.29 -18.33
CA GLU A 294 16.29 11.66 -19.65
C GLU A 294 17.00 10.27 -19.73
#